data_8b118785312e73f4ee37cd8ddd38c86d
#
_entry.id   8b118785312e73f4ee37cd8ddd38c86d
#
_cell.length_a   1.000
_cell.length_b   1.000
_cell.length_c   1.000
_cell.angle_alpha   90.00
_cell.angle_beta   90.00
_cell.angle_gamma   90.00
#
_symmetry.space_group_name_H-M   'P 1'
#
loop_
_entity.id
_entity.type
_entity.pdbx_description
1 polymer ?
#
loop_
_entity_poly.entity_id
_entity_poly.type
_entity_poly.pdbx_seq_one_letter_code
_entity_poly.pdbx_strand_id
1 'polypeptide(L)' 'MVDFEIIATFKRAQADAVHKSELIQAAAKKGPKAIQAAVDAAAKAAKRRDAYAKKLEALGVSLKD' A
#
# COMPACT_ATOMS: atom_id res chain seq x y z
N MET A 1 -6.22 21.37 -11.06
CA MET A 1 -6.88 21.28 -9.75
C MET A 1 -6.43 19.99 -9.06
N VAL A 2 -6.04 20.05 -7.81
CA VAL A 2 -5.60 18.89 -7.07
C VAL A 2 -6.82 18.07 -6.65
N ASP A 3 -6.76 16.77 -6.90
CA ASP A 3 -7.83 15.86 -6.53
C ASP A 3 -7.56 15.32 -5.12
N PHE A 4 -8.21 15.90 -4.14
CA PHE A 4 -8.03 15.49 -2.75
C PHE A 4 -8.49 14.07 -2.50
N GLU A 5 -9.47 13.58 -3.25
CA GLU A 5 -9.93 12.20 -3.11
C GLU A 5 -8.85 11.21 -3.53
N ILE A 6 -8.13 11.50 -4.61
CA ILE A 6 -7.02 10.64 -5.05
C ILE A 6 -5.91 10.65 -4.02
N ILE A 7 -5.58 11.83 -3.48
CA ILE A 7 -4.54 11.95 -2.45
C ILE A 7 -4.93 11.16 -1.19
N ALA A 8 -6.17 11.33 -0.74
CA ALA A 8 -6.67 10.62 0.44
C ALA A 8 -6.66 9.10 0.21
N THR A 9 -7.05 8.66 -0.98
CA THR A 9 -7.04 7.25 -1.34
C THR A 9 -5.61 6.70 -1.36
N PHE A 10 -4.67 7.47 -1.91
CA PHE A 10 -3.26 7.09 -1.91
C PHE A 10 -2.73 6.93 -0.48
N LYS A 11 -3.03 7.87 0.40
CA LYS A 11 -2.58 7.81 1.79
C LYS A 11 -3.14 6.59 2.50
N ARG A 12 -4.40 6.25 2.24
CA ARG A 12 -5.01 5.04 2.79
C ARG A 12 -4.34 3.79 2.25
N ALA A 13 -4.06 3.76 0.94
CA ALA A 13 -3.39 2.62 0.33
C ALA A 13 -1.98 2.46 0.90
N GLN A 14 -1.27 3.57 1.12
CA GLN A 14 0.06 3.55 1.71
C GLN A 14 0.01 3.00 3.14
N ALA A 15 -0.92 3.48 3.94
CA ALA A 15 -1.09 3.01 5.33
C ALA A 15 -1.46 1.53 5.35
N ASP A 16 -2.33 1.09 4.44
CA ASP A 16 -2.71 -0.30 4.33
C ASP A 16 -1.52 -1.18 3.95
N ALA A 17 -0.67 -0.72 3.02
CA ALA A 17 0.52 -1.46 2.62
C ALA A 17 1.48 -1.62 3.81
N VAL A 18 1.68 -0.57 4.61
CA VAL A 18 2.51 -0.64 5.82
C VAL A 18 1.92 -1.63 6.81
N HIS A 19 0.61 -1.55 7.04
CA HIS A 19 -0.08 -2.46 7.95
C HIS A 19 0.05 -3.92 7.51
N LYS A 20 -0.13 -4.19 6.21
CA LYS A 20 0.01 -5.53 5.67
C LYS A 20 1.43 -6.06 5.82
N SER A 21 2.43 -5.18 5.68
CA SER A 21 3.84 -5.55 5.89
C SER A 21 4.08 -5.96 7.35
N GLU A 22 3.47 -5.26 8.30
CA GLU A 22 3.57 -5.62 9.71
C GLU A 22 2.92 -6.98 9.98
N LEU A 23 1.84 -7.30 9.28
CA LEU A 23 1.18 -8.59 9.42
C LEU A 23 2.06 -9.76 8.95
N ILE A 24 3.00 -9.51 8.04
CA ILE A 24 3.96 -10.54 7.62
C ILE A 24 4.81 -10.96 8.82
N GLN A 25 5.28 -10.00 9.60
CA GLN A 25 6.08 -10.30 10.79
C GLN A 25 5.27 -11.09 11.82
N ALA A 26 4.01 -10.71 12.03
CA ALA A 26 3.13 -11.43 12.94
C ALA A 26 2.85 -12.85 12.43
N ALA A 27 2.69 -13.01 11.12
CA ALA A 27 2.42 -14.31 10.51
C ALA A 27 3.63 -15.24 10.56
N ALA A 28 4.84 -14.70 10.71
CA ALA A 28 6.07 -15.51 10.79
C ALA A 28 6.01 -16.56 11.91
N LYS A 29 5.23 -16.27 12.95
CA LYS A 29 5.08 -17.20 14.08
C LYS A 29 4.01 -18.27 13.81
N LYS A 30 3.21 -18.11 12.77
CA LYS A 30 2.06 -18.99 12.49
C LYS A 30 2.35 -20.06 11.45
N GLY A 31 3.46 -19.95 10.73
CA GLY A 31 3.88 -20.96 9.76
C GLY A 31 3.86 -20.50 8.33
N PRO A 32 4.33 -21.36 7.38
CA PRO A 32 4.55 -20.96 5.99
C PRO A 32 3.28 -20.51 5.24
N LYS A 33 2.14 -21.14 5.49
CA LYS A 33 0.90 -20.77 4.81
C LYS A 33 0.43 -19.38 5.24
N ALA A 34 0.56 -19.08 6.54
CA ALA A 34 0.18 -17.76 7.04
C ALA A 34 1.12 -16.69 6.51
N ILE A 35 2.42 -16.98 6.42
CA ILE A 35 3.41 -16.07 5.85
C ILE A 35 3.08 -15.80 4.38
N GLN A 36 2.78 -16.83 3.60
CA GLN A 36 2.46 -16.67 2.18
C GLN A 36 1.21 -15.83 1.98
N ALA A 37 0.16 -16.07 2.77
CA ALA A 37 -1.06 -15.28 2.69
C ALA A 37 -0.81 -13.81 3.02
N ALA A 38 0.02 -13.53 4.03
CA ALA A 38 0.35 -12.18 4.42
C ALA A 38 1.21 -11.48 3.34
N VAL A 39 2.15 -12.19 2.74
CA VAL A 39 2.99 -11.66 1.65
C VAL A 39 2.12 -11.32 0.44
N ASP A 40 1.20 -12.20 0.07
CA ASP A 40 0.30 -11.94 -1.07
C ASP A 40 -0.57 -10.72 -0.81
N ALA A 41 -1.10 -10.57 0.39
CA ALA A 41 -1.91 -9.41 0.76
C ALA A 41 -1.09 -8.12 0.71
N ALA A 42 0.15 -8.17 1.21
CA ALA A 42 1.05 -7.01 1.18
C ALA A 42 1.41 -6.63 -0.25
N ALA A 43 1.65 -7.61 -1.11
CA ALA A 43 1.95 -7.36 -2.52
C ALA A 43 0.80 -6.67 -3.24
N LYS A 44 -0.44 -7.10 -2.98
CA LYS A 44 -1.62 -6.46 -3.56
C LYS A 44 -1.78 -5.02 -3.07
N ALA A 45 -1.58 -4.80 -1.78
CA ALA A 45 -1.67 -3.46 -1.20
C ALA A 45 -0.60 -2.54 -1.80
N ALA A 46 0.63 -3.04 -1.97
CA ALA A 46 1.71 -2.27 -2.56
C ALA A 46 1.43 -1.90 -4.02
N LYS A 47 0.86 -2.82 -4.80
CA LYS A 47 0.48 -2.54 -6.19
C LYS A 47 -0.56 -1.45 -6.27
N ARG A 48 -1.55 -1.48 -5.38
CA ARG A 48 -2.59 -0.45 -5.33
C ARG A 48 -1.99 0.91 -5.00
N ARG A 49 -1.11 0.95 -4.00
CA ARG A 49 -0.40 2.17 -3.62
C ARG A 49 0.38 2.74 -4.80
N ASP A 50 1.13 1.88 -5.50
CA ASP A 50 1.95 2.32 -6.63
C ASP A 50 1.10 2.82 -7.79
N ALA A 51 -0.06 2.22 -8.04
CA ALA A 51 -0.97 2.66 -9.07
C ALA A 51 -1.48 4.08 -8.79
N TYR A 52 -1.84 4.37 -7.53
CA TYR A 52 -2.26 5.71 -7.16
C TYR A 52 -1.11 6.70 -7.19
N ALA A 53 0.09 6.28 -6.80
CA ALA A 53 1.27 7.13 -6.87
C ALA A 53 1.54 7.59 -8.32
N LYS A 54 1.43 6.66 -9.27
CA LYS A 54 1.60 7.00 -10.68
C LYS A 54 0.53 7.96 -11.18
N LYS A 55 -0.71 7.79 -10.75
CA LYS A 55 -1.78 8.72 -11.12
C LYS A 55 -1.51 10.12 -10.59
N LEU A 56 -1.05 10.23 -9.36
CA LEU A 56 -0.74 11.52 -8.76
C LEU A 56 0.44 12.18 -9.46
N GLU A 57 1.46 11.43 -9.83
CA GLU A 57 2.58 11.97 -10.60
C GLU A 57 2.11 12.52 -11.95
N ALA A 58 1.22 11.78 -12.63
CA ALA A 58 0.67 12.22 -13.91
C ALA A 58 -0.13 13.51 -13.77
N LEU A 59 -0.73 13.75 -12.60
CA LEU A 59 -1.47 14.97 -12.31
C LEU A 59 -0.58 16.10 -11.82
N GLY A 60 0.72 15.86 -11.70
CA GLY A 60 1.67 16.86 -11.23
C GLY A 60 1.70 17.06 -9.72
N VAL A 61 1.16 16.11 -8.96
CA VAL A 61 1.13 16.20 -7.51
C VAL A 61 2.42 15.62 -6.94
N SER A 62 3.09 16.40 -6.08
CA SER A 62 4.27 15.92 -5.38
C SER A 62 3.84 15.03 -4.21
N LEU A 63 4.45 13.85 -4.12
CA LEU A 63 4.23 12.93 -3.00
C LEU A 63 5.31 13.03 -1.94
N LYS A 64 6.29 13.88 -2.16
CA LYS A 64 7.34 14.14 -1.17
C LYS A 64 6.86 15.20 -0.21
N ASP A 65 7.08 14.96 1.03
CA ASP A 65 6.75 15.93 2.10
C ASP A 65 7.64 17.16 2.03
#